data_1f4ac132c8aabc2a5e77eec817c778a5
#
_entry.id   1f4ac132c8aabc2a5e77eec817c778a5
#
_cell.length_a   1.000
_cell.length_b   1.000
_cell.length_c   1.000
_cell.angle_alpha   90.00
_cell.angle_beta   90.00
_cell.angle_gamma   90.00
#
_symmetry.space_group_name_H-M   'P 1'
#
loop_
_entity.id
_entity.type
_entity.pdbx_description
1 polymer ?
#
loop_
_entity_poly.entity_id
_entity_poly.type
_entity_poly.pdbx_seq_one_letter_code
_entity_poly.pdbx_strand_id
1 'polypeptide(L)'
;MKNPILCLLAFLTLGLPVLRGAPEMQPPNILFIYLDDFGWRDAGFMGSDFYESPHLDQLAAEGMVFTDNYACAANCAPSRASLLSGQYTPRHGILNVGTRPRGHAEHRRLEHIPGTNRRDSAIGTWAEALQEAGYRTGVYGKWH
;
A
#
# COMPACT_ATOMS: atom_id res chain seq x y z
N MET A 1 19.86 -42.72 59.47
CA MET A 1 20.48 -41.55 58.82
C MET A 1 19.69 -41.26 57.50
N LYS A 2 18.86 -40.24 57.50
CA LYS A 2 17.98 -39.89 56.36
C LYS A 2 18.77 -38.97 55.44
N ASN A 3 19.02 -39.39 54.21
CA ASN A 3 19.80 -38.66 53.21
C ASN A 3 19.13 -37.31 52.83
N PRO A 4 19.72 -36.19 53.18
CA PRO A 4 19.15 -34.87 52.84
C PRO A 4 19.26 -34.52 51.33
N ILE A 5 19.97 -35.31 50.56
CA ILE A 5 20.19 -35.06 49.09
C ILE A 5 18.96 -35.40 48.24
N LEU A 6 18.09 -36.31 48.75
CA LEU A 6 16.91 -36.73 47.99
C LEU A 6 15.76 -35.72 48.04
N CYS A 7 15.76 -34.81 49.01
CA CYS A 7 14.74 -33.73 49.10
C CYS A 7 15.06 -32.50 48.24
N LEU A 8 16.30 -32.31 47.84
CA LEU A 8 16.69 -31.14 47.05
C LEU A 8 16.38 -31.30 45.53
N LEU A 9 16.29 -32.53 45.06
CA LEU A 9 15.97 -32.84 43.67
C LEU A 9 14.46 -32.79 43.37
N ALA A 10 13.60 -32.87 44.36
CA ALA A 10 12.15 -32.83 44.17
C ALA A 10 11.59 -31.41 44.05
N PHE A 11 12.34 -30.38 44.44
CA PHE A 11 11.91 -28.98 44.35
C PHE A 11 12.31 -28.27 43.03
N LEU A 12 13.17 -28.90 42.23
CA LEU A 12 13.66 -28.28 40.97
C LEU A 12 12.77 -28.54 39.75
N THR A 13 11.69 -29.32 39.89
CA THR A 13 10.79 -29.67 38.78
C THR A 13 9.45 -28.93 38.79
N LEU A 14 9.19 -28.11 39.83
CA LEU A 14 7.94 -27.32 39.92
C LEU A 14 8.20 -25.86 39.64
N GLY A 15 8.29 -25.46 38.39
CA GLY A 15 8.26 -24.02 38.12
C GLY A 15 8.95 -23.51 36.88
N LEU A 16 9.06 -24.30 35.82
CA LEU A 16 9.26 -23.67 34.51
C LEU A 16 7.90 -23.14 34.06
N PRO A 17 7.71 -21.81 34.01
CA PRO A 17 6.55 -21.28 33.33
C PRO A 17 6.62 -21.78 31.89
N VAL A 18 5.64 -22.57 31.48
CA VAL A 18 5.40 -22.85 30.08
C VAL A 18 5.18 -21.46 29.43
N LEU A 19 6.20 -20.96 28.79
CA LEU A 19 6.06 -19.79 27.92
C LEU A 19 4.99 -20.18 26.88
N ARG A 20 3.73 -19.85 27.19
CA ARG A 20 2.67 -19.87 26.22
C ARG A 20 3.14 -18.94 25.13
N GLY A 21 3.47 -19.49 23.96
CA GLY A 21 3.75 -18.69 22.78
C GLY A 21 2.65 -17.64 22.63
N ALA A 22 3.02 -16.41 22.33
CA ALA A 22 2.05 -15.38 22.00
C ALA A 22 1.07 -15.97 20.95
N PRO A 23 -0.24 -15.70 21.04
CA PRO A 23 -1.18 -16.21 20.06
C PRO A 23 -0.68 -15.79 18.68
N GLU A 24 -0.55 -16.76 17.78
CA GLU A 24 -0.16 -16.52 16.40
C GLU A 24 -1.22 -15.60 15.79
N MET A 25 -0.88 -14.32 15.67
CA MET A 25 -1.79 -13.33 15.11
C MET A 25 -1.97 -13.64 13.62
N GLN A 26 -3.19 -13.97 13.24
CA GLN A 26 -3.55 -14.11 11.83
C GLN A 26 -3.32 -12.76 11.12
N PRO A 27 -2.63 -12.75 10.00
CA PRO A 27 -2.42 -11.52 9.27
C PRO A 27 -3.77 -10.92 8.82
N PRO A 28 -3.96 -9.59 8.94
CA PRO A 28 -5.23 -8.95 8.61
C PRO A 28 -5.51 -9.00 7.11
N ASN A 29 -6.78 -9.05 6.73
CA ASN A 29 -7.17 -8.81 5.35
C ASN A 29 -6.91 -7.35 4.99
N ILE A 30 -6.46 -7.10 3.76
CA ILE A 30 -6.14 -5.77 3.25
C ILE A 30 -7.08 -5.45 2.09
N LEU A 31 -7.89 -4.42 2.23
CA LEU A 31 -8.69 -3.83 1.15
C LEU A 31 -8.09 -2.47 0.80
N PHE A 32 -7.55 -2.35 -0.41
CA PHE A 32 -6.99 -1.11 -0.93
C PHE A 32 -7.92 -0.52 -1.98
N ILE A 33 -8.46 0.67 -1.74
CA ILE A 33 -9.35 1.40 -2.64
C ILE A 33 -8.59 2.57 -3.24
N TYR A 34 -8.42 2.57 -4.56
CA TYR A 34 -7.73 3.63 -5.29
C TYR A 34 -8.68 4.31 -6.27
N LEU A 35 -9.02 5.54 -5.98
CA LEU A 35 -9.95 6.33 -6.77
C LEU A 35 -9.22 7.04 -7.92
N ASP A 36 -9.79 6.97 -9.12
CA ASP A 36 -9.26 7.62 -10.32
C ASP A 36 -9.96 8.97 -10.50
N ASP A 37 -9.22 9.99 -10.91
CA ASP A 37 -9.72 11.35 -11.12
C ASP A 37 -10.47 11.96 -9.92
N PHE A 38 -10.09 11.57 -8.70
CA PHE A 38 -10.67 12.03 -7.45
C PHE A 38 -9.79 13.12 -6.84
N GLY A 39 -10.33 14.31 -6.70
CA GLY A 39 -9.63 15.45 -6.11
C GLY A 39 -9.59 15.39 -4.58
N TRP A 40 -8.62 16.02 -3.98
CA TRP A 40 -8.44 16.00 -2.52
C TRP A 40 -9.61 16.64 -1.74
N ARG A 41 -10.45 17.44 -2.40
CA ARG A 41 -11.65 18.06 -1.81
C ARG A 41 -12.96 17.49 -2.34
N ASP A 42 -12.94 16.33 -2.98
CA ASP A 42 -14.16 15.75 -3.55
C ASP A 42 -14.98 14.92 -2.54
N ALA A 43 -14.39 14.54 -1.41
CA ALA A 43 -15.12 13.88 -0.33
C ALA A 43 -15.70 14.89 0.68
N GLY A 44 -16.84 14.53 1.29
CA GLY A 44 -17.49 15.36 2.30
C GLY A 44 -16.58 15.66 3.49
N PHE A 45 -15.85 14.67 4.01
CA PHE A 45 -14.90 14.87 5.12
C PHE A 45 -13.72 15.80 4.77
N MET A 46 -13.48 16.07 3.49
CA MET A 46 -12.49 17.04 3.00
C MET A 46 -13.11 18.39 2.64
N GLY A 47 -14.42 18.58 2.88
CA GLY A 47 -15.13 19.82 2.70
C GLY A 47 -15.84 19.98 1.36
N SER A 48 -16.16 18.88 0.66
CA SER A 48 -17.08 18.94 -0.48
C SER A 48 -18.49 19.25 0.00
N ASP A 49 -19.12 20.18 -0.67
CA ASP A 49 -20.55 20.51 -0.54
C ASP A 49 -21.35 20.05 -1.78
N PHE A 50 -20.68 19.49 -2.76
CA PHE A 50 -21.26 19.05 -4.03
C PHE A 50 -21.38 17.51 -4.14
N TYR A 51 -20.33 16.78 -3.74
CA TYR A 51 -20.32 15.32 -3.83
C TYR A 51 -20.75 14.69 -2.50
N GLU A 52 -21.62 13.68 -2.61
CA GLU A 52 -22.05 12.90 -1.46
C GLU A 52 -21.15 11.67 -1.28
N SER A 53 -20.47 11.58 -0.15
CA SER A 53 -19.54 10.49 0.16
C SER A 53 -19.75 9.89 1.56
N PRO A 54 -20.99 9.52 1.95
CA PRO A 54 -21.34 9.20 3.34
C PRO A 54 -20.52 8.02 3.89
N HIS A 55 -20.20 7.03 3.08
CA HIS A 55 -19.41 5.88 3.53
C HIS A 55 -17.93 6.21 3.68
N LEU A 56 -17.38 7.10 2.83
CA LEU A 56 -16.00 7.58 2.98
C LEU A 56 -15.90 8.51 4.20
N ASP A 57 -16.90 9.33 4.43
CA ASP A 57 -16.98 10.23 5.58
C ASP A 57 -17.05 9.43 6.89
N GLN A 58 -17.84 8.36 6.91
CA GLN A 58 -17.89 7.44 8.03
C GLN A 58 -16.53 6.76 8.27
N LEU A 59 -15.90 6.24 7.21
CA LEU A 59 -14.58 5.61 7.30
C LEU A 59 -13.53 6.61 7.81
N ALA A 60 -13.58 7.86 7.38
CA ALA A 60 -12.69 8.92 7.85
C ALA A 60 -12.90 9.24 9.33
N ALA A 61 -14.15 9.21 9.80
CA ALA A 61 -14.49 9.44 11.21
C ALA A 61 -14.05 8.30 12.13
N GLU A 62 -14.04 7.06 11.63
CA GLU A 62 -13.66 5.86 12.38
C GLU A 62 -12.16 5.52 12.26
N GLY A 63 -11.47 6.09 11.28
CA GLY A 63 -10.10 5.77 10.94
C GLY A 63 -9.13 6.93 11.10
N MET A 64 -8.06 6.89 10.30
CA MET A 64 -7.04 7.93 10.28
C MET A 64 -7.06 8.64 8.92
N VAL A 65 -7.11 9.96 8.94
CA VAL A 65 -7.04 10.81 7.74
C VAL A 65 -5.65 11.44 7.66
N PHE A 66 -4.97 11.25 6.53
CA PHE A 66 -3.70 11.91 6.23
C PHE A 66 -3.98 13.13 5.35
N THR A 67 -3.89 14.32 5.94
CA THR A 67 -4.20 15.59 5.25
C THR A 67 -3.11 16.03 4.28
N ASP A 68 -1.88 15.59 4.50
CA ASP A 68 -0.70 15.95 3.72
C ASP A 68 -0.11 14.71 3.00
N ASN A 69 -0.97 13.93 2.35
CA ASN A 69 -0.60 12.78 1.55
C ASN A 69 -0.67 13.11 0.06
N TYR A 70 0.43 12.93 -0.65
CA TYR A 70 0.57 13.37 -2.04
C TYR A 70 0.80 12.19 -2.98
N ALA A 71 0.08 12.19 -4.10
CA ALA A 71 0.33 11.25 -5.19
C ALA A 71 1.68 11.56 -5.86
N CYS A 72 2.42 10.53 -6.25
CA CYS A 72 3.73 10.68 -6.91
C CYS A 72 3.65 11.25 -8.33
N ALA A 73 2.48 11.29 -8.92
CA ALA A 73 2.22 11.87 -10.24
C ALA A 73 0.73 12.26 -10.38
N ALA A 74 0.48 13.27 -11.21
CA ALA A 74 -0.87 13.79 -11.44
C ALA A 74 -1.71 12.92 -12.39
N ASN A 75 -1.09 12.08 -13.22
CA ASN A 75 -1.76 11.23 -14.22
C ASN A 75 -1.93 9.79 -13.74
N CYS A 76 -2.96 9.12 -14.20
CA CYS A 76 -3.34 7.77 -13.81
C CYS A 76 -2.21 6.73 -13.96
N ALA A 77 -1.62 6.59 -15.15
CA ALA A 77 -0.59 5.58 -15.40
C ALA A 77 0.67 5.74 -14.53
N PRO A 78 1.34 6.91 -14.47
CA PRO A 78 2.51 7.09 -13.62
C PRO A 78 2.19 7.02 -12.14
N SER A 79 1.03 7.53 -11.70
CA SER A 79 0.61 7.45 -10.30
C SER A 79 0.37 6.00 -9.87
N ARG A 80 -0.33 5.21 -10.70
CA ARG A 80 -0.58 3.78 -10.43
C ARG A 80 0.71 2.95 -10.45
N ALA A 81 1.62 3.25 -11.38
CA ALA A 81 2.92 2.60 -11.43
C ALA A 81 3.75 2.89 -10.17
N SER A 82 3.76 4.15 -9.73
CA SER A 82 4.43 4.55 -8.49
C SER A 82 3.83 3.86 -7.27
N LEU A 83 2.50 3.82 -7.18
CA LEU A 83 1.79 3.14 -6.10
C LEU A 83 2.15 1.67 -6.02
N LEU A 84 2.09 0.94 -7.14
CA LEU A 84 2.34 -0.50 -7.14
C LEU A 84 3.80 -0.86 -6.89
N SER A 85 4.74 -0.06 -7.40
CA SER A 85 6.17 -0.34 -7.32
C SER A 85 6.87 0.29 -6.11
N GLY A 86 6.23 1.24 -5.43
CA GLY A 86 6.88 2.05 -4.40
C GLY A 86 7.99 2.97 -4.93
N GLN A 87 8.01 3.23 -6.25
CA GLN A 87 9.05 4.02 -6.89
C GLN A 87 8.49 5.32 -7.50
N TYR A 88 9.31 6.35 -7.55
CA TYR A 88 9.00 7.58 -8.27
C TYR A 88 9.05 7.40 -9.79
N THR A 89 8.29 8.23 -10.51
CA THR A 89 8.15 8.16 -11.97
C THR A 89 9.46 8.12 -12.76
N PRO A 90 10.50 8.90 -12.44
CA PRO A 90 11.77 8.80 -13.16
C PRO A 90 12.44 7.43 -13.04
N ARG A 91 12.14 6.69 -11.98
CA ARG A 91 12.76 5.40 -11.71
C ARG A 91 12.12 4.26 -12.46
N HIS A 92 10.79 4.22 -12.53
CA HIS A 92 10.07 3.19 -13.28
C HIS A 92 9.82 3.58 -14.76
N GLY A 93 10.11 4.83 -15.16
CA GLY A 93 10.07 5.31 -16.53
C GLY A 93 8.67 5.52 -17.14
N ILE A 94 7.59 5.25 -16.40
CA ILE A 94 6.22 5.55 -16.83
C ILE A 94 5.93 7.00 -16.46
N LEU A 95 6.20 7.92 -17.40
CA LEU A 95 6.18 9.36 -17.13
C LEU A 95 4.84 10.00 -17.45
N ASN A 96 4.04 9.38 -18.32
CA ASN A 96 2.77 9.91 -18.77
C ASN A 96 1.81 8.79 -19.20
N VAL A 97 0.58 9.16 -19.53
CA VAL A 97 -0.37 8.27 -20.20
C VAL A 97 -0.01 8.22 -21.69
N GLY A 98 0.49 7.08 -22.14
CA GLY A 98 1.04 6.90 -23.48
C GLY A 98 2.47 7.45 -23.63
N THR A 99 3.06 7.17 -24.78
CA THR A 99 4.47 7.45 -25.08
C THR A 99 4.67 8.55 -26.13
N ARG A 100 3.59 9.03 -26.73
CA ARG A 100 3.64 10.03 -27.79
C ARG A 100 3.58 11.46 -27.24
N PRO A 101 4.28 12.42 -27.86
CA PRO A 101 4.11 13.82 -27.55
C PRO A 101 2.65 14.27 -27.76
N ARG A 102 2.15 15.10 -26.85
CA ARG A 102 0.80 15.70 -26.95
C ARG A 102 0.86 17.10 -27.53
N GLY A 103 -0.23 17.51 -28.19
CA GLY A 103 -0.37 18.83 -28.80
C GLY A 103 0.43 19.00 -30.08
N HIS A 104 0.20 20.11 -30.77
CA HIS A 104 0.88 20.47 -32.03
C HIS A 104 2.35 20.78 -31.77
N ALA A 105 3.24 20.33 -32.68
CA ALA A 105 4.69 20.48 -32.52
C ALA A 105 5.13 21.94 -32.39
N GLU A 106 4.50 22.84 -33.15
CA GLU A 106 4.77 24.28 -33.17
C GLU A 106 4.44 24.99 -31.84
N HIS A 107 3.59 24.41 -31.02
CA HIS A 107 3.21 24.97 -29.71
C HIS A 107 4.01 24.40 -28.54
N ARG A 108 4.89 23.42 -28.81
CA ARG A 108 5.71 22.82 -27.75
C ARG A 108 6.92 23.69 -27.44
N ARG A 109 7.02 24.10 -26.18
CA ARG A 109 8.18 24.85 -25.68
C ARG A 109 9.26 23.95 -25.07
N LEU A 110 8.91 22.69 -24.79
CA LEU A 110 9.79 21.71 -24.15
C LEU A 110 9.85 20.46 -25.02
N GLU A 111 11.00 19.82 -25.03
CA GLU A 111 11.16 18.52 -25.65
C GLU A 111 10.39 17.44 -24.88
N HIS A 112 9.81 16.52 -25.64
CA HIS A 112 9.15 15.36 -25.07
C HIS A 112 10.21 14.34 -24.66
N ILE A 113 10.21 13.99 -23.36
CA ILE A 113 11.02 12.88 -22.87
C ILE A 113 10.24 11.58 -23.12
N PRO A 114 10.75 10.66 -23.94
CA PRO A 114 10.11 9.38 -24.16
C PRO A 114 10.08 8.58 -22.85
N GLY A 115 8.87 8.18 -22.44
CA GLY A 115 8.68 7.23 -21.33
C GLY A 115 8.35 5.84 -21.87
N THR A 116 8.18 4.91 -20.97
CA THR A 116 7.59 3.60 -21.27
C THR A 116 6.12 3.58 -20.87
N ASN A 117 5.32 2.72 -21.50
CA ASN A 117 3.95 2.41 -21.07
C ASN A 117 3.87 1.01 -20.43
N ARG A 118 5.00 0.38 -20.23
CA ARG A 118 5.10 -0.94 -19.62
C ARG A 118 5.95 -0.85 -18.37
N ARG A 119 5.49 -1.50 -17.30
CA ARG A 119 6.32 -1.74 -16.13
C ARG A 119 7.42 -2.77 -16.49
N ASP A 120 8.62 -2.49 -16.10
CA ASP A 120 9.67 -3.52 -16.11
C ASP A 120 9.30 -4.62 -15.13
N SER A 121 9.28 -5.86 -15.60
CA SER A 121 8.97 -7.03 -14.77
C SER A 121 9.99 -7.27 -13.65
N ALA A 122 11.19 -6.74 -13.77
CA ALA A 122 12.20 -6.78 -12.71
C ALA A 122 11.87 -5.87 -11.51
N ILE A 123 10.95 -4.92 -11.70
CA ILE A 123 10.46 -4.06 -10.61
C ILE A 123 9.32 -4.81 -9.90
N GLY A 124 9.57 -5.30 -8.69
CA GLY A 124 8.56 -5.93 -7.85
C GLY A 124 7.43 -4.99 -7.47
N THR A 125 6.29 -5.55 -7.09
CA THR A 125 5.14 -4.80 -6.57
C THR A 125 4.86 -5.20 -5.12
N TRP A 126 4.21 -4.32 -4.36
CA TRP A 126 3.76 -4.69 -3.02
C TRP A 126 2.76 -5.86 -3.04
N ALA A 127 2.00 -6.04 -4.13
CA ALA A 127 1.09 -7.17 -4.29
C ALA A 127 1.86 -8.50 -4.42
N GLU A 128 2.98 -8.51 -5.16
CA GLU A 128 3.88 -9.67 -5.25
C GLU A 128 4.52 -9.96 -3.88
N ALA A 129 4.98 -8.94 -3.17
CA ALA A 129 5.51 -9.11 -1.81
C ALA A 129 4.47 -9.68 -0.83
N LEU A 130 3.20 -9.26 -0.94
CA LEU A 130 2.12 -9.87 -0.16
C LEU A 130 1.86 -11.32 -0.53
N GLN A 131 1.97 -11.69 -1.81
CA GLN A 131 1.87 -13.10 -2.22
C GLN A 131 2.99 -13.95 -1.62
N GLU A 132 4.22 -13.45 -1.61
CA GLU A 132 5.36 -14.10 -0.96
C GLU A 132 5.13 -14.26 0.56
N ALA A 133 4.41 -13.33 1.17
CA ALA A 133 3.99 -13.41 2.56
C ALA A 133 2.74 -14.29 2.81
N GLY A 134 2.26 -15.01 1.77
CA GLY A 134 1.15 -15.96 1.87
C GLY A 134 -0.25 -15.39 1.64
N TYR A 135 -0.37 -14.11 1.28
CA TYR A 135 -1.66 -13.52 0.93
C TYR A 135 -2.15 -13.98 -0.45
N ARG A 136 -3.47 -14.06 -0.60
CA ARG A 136 -4.10 -14.10 -1.92
C ARG A 136 -4.38 -12.68 -2.35
N THR A 137 -3.87 -12.28 -3.51
CA THR A 137 -4.04 -10.93 -4.04
C THR A 137 -5.00 -10.92 -5.22
N GLY A 138 -5.77 -9.84 -5.38
CA GLY A 138 -6.66 -9.62 -6.51
C GLY A 138 -6.68 -8.14 -6.89
N VAL A 139 -6.81 -7.85 -8.18
CA VAL A 139 -6.95 -6.49 -8.71
C VAL A 139 -8.24 -6.44 -9.51
N TYR A 140 -9.06 -5.46 -9.21
CA TYR A 140 -10.35 -5.24 -9.88
C TYR A 140 -10.41 -3.80 -10.40
N GLY A 141 -10.88 -3.63 -11.62
CA GLY A 141 -11.03 -2.31 -12.25
C GLY A 141 -9.82 -1.91 -13.11
N LYS A 142 -9.55 -0.61 -13.12
CA LYS A 142 -8.60 0.00 -14.04
C LYS A 142 -7.15 -0.19 -13.60
N TRP A 143 -6.29 -0.69 -14.51
CA TRP A 143 -4.85 -0.53 -14.37
C TRP A 143 -4.46 0.89 -14.80
N HIS A 144 -4.69 1.25 -16.06
CA HIS A 144 -4.67 2.61 -16.59
C HIS A 144 -5.26 2.69 -18.01
#